data_47d0c32244a0d31b53b1c1633bde3fa3
#
_entry.id   47d0c32244a0d31b53b1c1633bde3fa3
#
_cell.length_a   1.000
_cell.length_b   1.000
_cell.length_c   1.000
_cell.angle_alpha   90.00
_cell.angle_beta   90.00
_cell.angle_gamma   90.00
#
_symmetry.space_group_name_H-M   'P 1'
#
loop_
_entity.id
_entity.type
_entity.pdbx_description
1 polymer ?
#
loop_
_entity_poly.entity_id
_entity_poly.type
_entity_poly.pdbx_seq_one_letter_code
_entity_poly.pdbx_strand_id
1 'polypeptide(L)'
;MRQEQSAAHMASGYARITGKAGVCVVTSGPGATNLITGIATAYMDSIPLVAITGQVQSYLLGRDIFQEVDITGAVSPFIKHTYLIKKAEDIPRIFKEAFHIATTGRPGPVLIDVPIDMQEAEIDFSYPEEVNIRGYKPTINGNLKQLKKVVKTIAAAERPLICVGGGAFCAKAQVQVRQLCE
;
A
#
# COMPACT_ATOMS: atom_id res chain seq x y z
N MET A 1 -13.43 -12.81 11.78
CA MET A 1 -12.43 -13.81 11.35
C MET A 1 -11.74 -14.40 12.56
N ARG A 2 -11.19 -15.62 12.44
CA ARG A 2 -10.51 -16.26 13.57
C ARG A 2 -8.99 -16.08 13.56
N GLN A 3 -8.42 -15.66 12.41
CA GLN A 3 -6.99 -15.45 12.23
C GLN A 3 -6.74 -14.19 11.41
N GLU A 4 -5.79 -13.39 11.80
CA GLU A 4 -5.46 -12.11 11.19
C GLU A 4 -4.83 -12.26 9.80
N GLN A 5 -4.10 -13.35 9.56
CA GLN A 5 -3.62 -13.71 8.21
C GLN A 5 -4.77 -13.75 7.19
N SER A 6 -5.90 -14.36 7.59
CA SER A 6 -7.09 -14.42 6.74
C SER A 6 -7.66 -13.02 6.49
N ALA A 7 -7.56 -12.09 7.46
CA ALA A 7 -7.98 -10.70 7.28
C ALA A 7 -7.20 -10.01 6.16
N ALA A 8 -5.87 -10.13 6.19
CA ALA A 8 -5.01 -9.54 5.18
C ALA A 8 -5.26 -10.16 3.80
N HIS A 9 -5.41 -11.48 3.71
CA HIS A 9 -5.70 -12.16 2.44
C HIS A 9 -7.09 -11.80 1.88
N MET A 10 -8.11 -11.65 2.73
CA MET A 10 -9.44 -11.22 2.31
C MET A 10 -9.41 -9.77 1.80
N ALA A 11 -8.73 -8.86 2.50
CA ALA A 11 -8.54 -7.49 2.04
C ALA A 11 -7.76 -7.44 0.71
N SER A 12 -6.73 -8.28 0.55
CA SER A 12 -6.02 -8.45 -0.72
C SER A 12 -6.93 -8.98 -1.82
N GLY A 13 -7.77 -9.97 -1.54
CA GLY A 13 -8.77 -10.50 -2.47
C GLY A 13 -9.76 -9.43 -2.93
N TYR A 14 -10.27 -8.63 -1.98
CA TYR A 14 -11.13 -7.48 -2.28
C TYR A 14 -10.44 -6.49 -3.24
N ALA A 15 -9.19 -6.15 -2.95
CA ALA A 15 -8.43 -5.21 -3.77
C ALA A 15 -8.20 -5.73 -5.21
N ARG A 16 -7.93 -7.02 -5.36
CA ARG A 16 -7.76 -7.68 -6.68
C ARG A 16 -9.01 -7.61 -7.55
N ILE A 17 -10.18 -7.80 -6.94
CA ILE A 17 -11.45 -7.84 -7.68
C ILE A 17 -11.98 -6.43 -7.95
N THR A 18 -11.86 -5.51 -7.00
CA THR A 18 -12.47 -4.18 -7.12
C THR A 18 -11.54 -3.12 -7.71
N GLY A 19 -10.22 -3.35 -7.68
CA GLY A 19 -9.20 -2.34 -8.01
C GLY A 19 -9.10 -1.21 -6.97
N LYS A 20 -9.75 -1.34 -5.81
CA LYS A 20 -9.68 -0.39 -4.69
C LYS A 20 -8.75 -0.94 -3.61
N ALA A 21 -8.23 -0.08 -2.74
CA ALA A 21 -7.44 -0.54 -1.61
C ALA A 21 -8.28 -1.42 -0.67
N GLY A 22 -7.77 -2.59 -0.33
CA GLY A 22 -8.32 -3.42 0.74
C GLY A 22 -7.88 -2.89 2.10
N VAL A 23 -8.70 -3.08 3.12
CA VAL A 23 -8.40 -2.65 4.49
C VAL A 23 -8.53 -3.81 5.45
N CYS A 24 -7.58 -3.96 6.36
CA CYS A 24 -7.69 -4.87 7.50
C CYS A 24 -7.26 -4.14 8.78
N VAL A 25 -7.92 -4.47 9.87
CA VAL A 25 -7.68 -3.90 11.20
C VAL A 25 -7.47 -5.05 12.18
N VAL A 26 -6.40 -4.99 12.97
CA VAL A 26 -6.05 -6.01 13.96
C VAL A 26 -5.48 -5.39 15.22
N THR A 27 -5.44 -6.18 16.30
CA THR A 27 -4.82 -5.79 17.56
C THR A 27 -3.28 -5.75 17.47
N SER A 28 -2.65 -5.23 18.51
CA SER A 28 -1.19 -5.18 18.69
C SER A 28 -0.55 -6.57 18.85
N GLY A 29 0.77 -6.61 18.91
CA GLY A 29 1.54 -7.80 19.23
C GLY A 29 1.30 -8.95 18.25
N PRO A 30 0.82 -10.12 18.73
CA PRO A 30 0.61 -11.29 17.88
C PRO A 30 -0.42 -11.06 16.79
N GLY A 31 -1.43 -10.20 16.98
CA GLY A 31 -2.38 -9.83 15.93
C GLY A 31 -1.69 -9.09 14.79
N ALA A 32 -0.83 -8.14 15.10
CA ALA A 32 -0.06 -7.40 14.10
C ALA A 32 0.94 -8.31 13.35
N THR A 33 1.69 -9.16 14.06
CA THR A 33 2.66 -10.07 13.42
C THR A 33 1.98 -11.11 12.53
N ASN A 34 0.77 -11.54 12.84
CA ASN A 34 0.00 -12.44 11.99
C ASN A 34 -0.38 -11.83 10.62
N LEU A 35 -0.33 -10.50 10.46
CA LEU A 35 -0.56 -9.87 9.14
C LEU A 35 0.63 -10.01 8.19
N ILE A 36 1.83 -10.29 8.68
CA ILE A 36 3.10 -10.22 7.91
C ILE A 36 3.01 -11.00 6.60
N THR A 37 2.53 -12.24 6.63
CA THR A 37 2.39 -13.07 5.42
C THR A 37 1.50 -12.40 4.37
N GLY A 38 0.36 -11.87 4.78
CA GLY A 38 -0.58 -11.21 3.87
C GLY A 38 -0.03 -9.89 3.31
N ILE A 39 0.68 -9.11 4.13
CA ILE A 39 1.35 -7.88 3.71
C ILE A 39 2.45 -8.20 2.69
N ALA A 40 3.31 -9.19 2.97
CA ALA A 40 4.38 -9.62 2.07
C ALA A 40 3.81 -10.10 0.71
N THR A 41 2.75 -10.90 0.73
CA THR A 41 2.05 -11.34 -0.49
C THR A 41 1.49 -10.15 -1.28
N ALA A 42 0.83 -9.20 -0.62
CA ALA A 42 0.30 -8.01 -1.26
C ALA A 42 1.41 -7.14 -1.88
N TYR A 43 2.56 -7.03 -1.22
CA TYR A 43 3.72 -6.30 -1.72
C TYR A 43 4.29 -6.93 -3.00
N MET A 44 4.52 -8.24 -2.99
CA MET A 44 5.07 -8.97 -4.14
C MET A 44 4.16 -8.87 -5.36
N ASP A 45 2.85 -8.95 -5.15
CA ASP A 45 1.85 -8.91 -6.21
C ASP A 45 1.37 -7.50 -6.57
N SER A 46 1.93 -6.46 -5.95
CA SER A 46 1.56 -5.06 -6.18
C SER A 46 0.07 -4.77 -5.89
N ILE A 47 -0.45 -5.31 -4.80
CA ILE A 47 -1.86 -5.16 -4.39
C ILE A 47 -1.99 -4.02 -3.38
N PRO A 48 -2.86 -3.03 -3.63
CA PRO A 48 -3.08 -1.94 -2.69
C PRO A 48 -3.79 -2.46 -1.42
N LEU A 49 -3.12 -2.33 -0.29
CA LEU A 49 -3.62 -2.76 1.02
C LEU A 49 -3.30 -1.69 2.07
N VAL A 50 -4.25 -1.35 2.91
CA VAL A 50 -4.02 -0.53 4.11
C VAL A 50 -4.24 -1.43 5.32
N ALA A 51 -3.16 -1.76 6.01
CA ALA A 51 -3.18 -2.53 7.25
C ALA A 51 -3.15 -1.55 8.43
N ILE A 52 -4.09 -1.70 9.37
CA ILE A 52 -4.18 -0.90 10.57
C ILE A 52 -3.94 -1.82 11.74
N THR A 53 -2.92 -1.53 12.54
CA THR A 53 -2.57 -2.29 13.74
C THR A 53 -2.79 -1.43 14.98
N GLY A 54 -3.29 -2.03 16.04
CA GLY A 54 -3.21 -1.43 17.35
C GLY A 54 -1.78 -1.47 17.87
N GLN A 55 -1.45 -0.56 18.78
CA GLN A 55 -0.17 -0.53 19.48
C GLN A 55 -0.40 -0.18 20.96
N VAL A 56 0.55 -0.49 21.81
CA VAL A 56 0.54 -0.09 23.21
C VAL A 56 0.54 1.43 23.34
N GLN A 57 0.33 1.97 24.54
CA GLN A 57 0.37 3.42 24.76
C GLN A 57 1.70 4.01 24.30
N SER A 58 1.67 5.17 23.69
CA SER A 58 2.85 5.79 23.05
C SER A 58 4.01 6.02 24.03
N TYR A 59 3.73 6.33 25.29
CA TYR A 59 4.74 6.54 26.32
C TYR A 59 5.37 5.26 26.90
N LEU A 60 4.83 4.09 26.50
CA LEU A 60 5.35 2.77 26.87
C LEU A 60 6.17 2.11 25.76
N LEU A 61 6.19 2.69 24.58
CA LEU A 61 6.95 2.16 23.44
C LEU A 61 8.46 2.02 23.75
N GLY A 62 9.04 0.89 23.38
CA GLY A 62 10.45 0.57 23.61
C GLY A 62 10.75 0.07 25.03
N ARG A 63 9.73 -0.39 25.77
CA ARG A 63 9.87 -0.89 27.13
C ARG A 63 9.63 -2.38 27.29
N ASP A 64 9.49 -3.11 26.16
CA ASP A 64 9.25 -4.56 26.11
C ASP A 64 8.01 -4.99 26.94
N ILE A 65 6.94 -4.24 26.87
CA ILE A 65 5.72 -4.53 27.60
C ILE A 65 4.86 -5.57 26.87
N PHE A 66 3.85 -6.09 27.58
CA PHE A 66 2.95 -7.10 27.05
C PHE A 66 2.31 -6.65 25.72
N GLN A 67 2.40 -7.51 24.70
CA GLN A 67 1.91 -7.28 23.34
C GLN A 67 2.54 -6.06 22.59
N GLU A 68 3.64 -5.54 23.08
CA GLU A 68 4.43 -4.60 22.28
C GLU A 68 5.18 -5.36 21.17
N VAL A 69 5.17 -4.81 19.96
CA VAL A 69 6.00 -5.27 18.85
C VAL A 69 6.32 -4.11 17.91
N ASP A 70 7.56 -4.01 17.45
CA ASP A 70 7.91 -3.12 16.34
C ASP A 70 7.45 -3.72 15.01
N ILE A 71 6.15 -3.63 14.75
CA ILE A 71 5.57 -4.12 13.50
C ILE A 71 6.03 -3.26 12.31
N THR A 72 6.32 -1.97 12.51
CA THR A 72 6.79 -1.07 11.46
C THR A 72 8.16 -1.48 10.96
N GLY A 73 9.06 -1.84 11.84
CA GLY A 73 10.37 -2.40 11.52
C GLY A 73 10.26 -3.80 10.91
N ALA A 74 9.42 -4.66 11.47
CA ALA A 74 9.26 -6.04 11.02
C ALA A 74 8.77 -6.15 9.56
N VAL A 75 7.91 -5.25 9.09
CA VAL A 75 7.39 -5.27 7.71
C VAL A 75 8.21 -4.44 6.72
N SER A 76 9.20 -3.68 7.18
CA SER A 76 9.92 -2.72 6.34
C SER A 76 10.49 -3.27 5.03
N PRO A 77 10.95 -4.55 4.91
CA PRO A 77 11.47 -5.09 3.66
C PRO A 77 10.41 -5.34 2.56
N PHE A 78 9.14 -5.42 2.91
CA PHE A 78 8.05 -5.81 2.01
C PHE A 78 6.79 -4.96 2.20
N ILE A 79 6.99 -3.66 2.38
CA ILE A 79 5.90 -2.68 2.48
C ILE A 79 6.28 -1.40 1.74
N LYS A 80 5.30 -0.65 1.26
CA LYS A 80 5.58 0.63 0.60
C LYS A 80 5.90 1.74 1.59
N HIS A 81 5.15 1.80 2.67
CA HIS A 81 5.32 2.79 3.73
C HIS A 81 4.69 2.32 5.04
N THR A 82 5.21 2.81 6.15
CA THR A 82 4.68 2.59 7.48
C THR A 82 4.48 3.92 8.20
N TYR A 83 3.43 4.02 8.98
CA TYR A 83 3.18 5.12 9.90
C TYR A 83 3.04 4.58 11.32
N LEU A 84 3.77 5.15 12.27
CA LEU A 84 3.47 5.07 13.69
C LEU A 84 2.86 6.40 14.10
N ILE A 85 1.61 6.40 14.55
CA ILE A 85 0.91 7.63 14.95
C ILE A 85 1.46 8.14 16.26
N LYS A 86 1.96 9.38 16.25
CA LYS A 86 2.55 10.04 17.42
C LYS A 86 1.70 11.18 17.96
N LYS A 87 0.71 11.63 17.18
CA LYS A 87 -0.25 12.68 17.54
C LYS A 87 -1.59 12.33 16.94
N ALA A 88 -2.64 12.43 17.71
CA ALA A 88 -3.99 12.07 17.27
C ALA A 88 -4.51 13.00 16.16
N GLU A 89 -4.09 14.27 16.15
CA GLU A 89 -4.46 15.25 15.13
C GLU A 89 -3.93 14.89 13.74
N ASP A 90 -2.86 14.07 13.68
CA ASP A 90 -2.30 13.60 12.41
C ASP A 90 -3.10 12.43 11.77
N ILE A 91 -4.02 11.80 12.51
CA ILE A 91 -4.78 10.63 12.03
C ILE A 91 -5.47 10.90 10.70
N PRO A 92 -6.27 11.97 10.51
CA PRO A 92 -6.97 12.19 9.24
C PRO A 92 -6.01 12.34 8.06
N ARG A 93 -4.89 13.05 8.25
CA ARG A 93 -3.85 13.25 7.25
C ARG A 93 -3.15 11.93 6.91
N ILE A 94 -2.71 11.18 7.91
CA ILE A 94 -2.00 9.91 7.74
C ILE A 94 -2.87 8.90 7.00
N PHE A 95 -4.14 8.79 7.35
CA PHE A 95 -5.06 7.90 6.65
C PHE A 95 -5.20 8.28 5.18
N LYS A 96 -5.37 9.56 4.86
CA LYS A 96 -5.44 10.00 3.46
C LYS A 96 -4.15 9.72 2.69
N GLU A 97 -3.00 9.99 3.28
CA GLU A 97 -1.70 9.69 2.71
C GLU A 97 -1.50 8.18 2.49
N ALA A 98 -1.89 7.34 3.45
CA ALA A 98 -1.78 5.89 3.36
C ALA A 98 -2.55 5.31 2.18
N PHE A 99 -3.81 5.73 1.98
CA PHE A 99 -4.60 5.32 0.82
C PHE A 99 -3.99 5.82 -0.49
N HIS A 100 -3.50 7.06 -0.52
CA HIS A 100 -2.81 7.63 -1.68
C HIS A 100 -1.56 6.82 -2.04
N ILE A 101 -0.69 6.53 -1.06
CA ILE A 101 0.53 5.75 -1.29
C ILE A 101 0.18 4.32 -1.73
N ALA A 102 -0.80 3.68 -1.10
CA ALA A 102 -1.18 2.31 -1.43
C ALA A 102 -1.64 2.17 -2.89
N THR A 103 -2.34 3.18 -3.43
CA THR A 103 -3.02 3.10 -4.74
C THR A 103 -2.27 3.76 -5.89
N THR A 104 -1.25 4.58 -5.64
CA THR A 104 -0.53 5.34 -6.68
C THR A 104 0.86 4.76 -6.97
N GLY A 105 1.45 5.09 -8.11
CA GLY A 105 2.69 4.49 -8.58
C GLY A 105 2.54 2.96 -8.75
N ARG A 106 3.51 2.17 -8.32
CA ARG A 106 3.32 0.73 -8.15
C ARG A 106 2.44 0.51 -6.91
N PRO A 107 1.22 -0.03 -7.03
CA PRO A 107 0.37 -0.30 -5.88
C PRO A 107 1.06 -1.23 -4.86
N GLY A 108 0.65 -1.15 -3.61
CA GLY A 108 1.23 -2.03 -2.58
C GLY A 108 0.71 -1.71 -1.18
N PRO A 109 1.10 -2.50 -0.18
CA PRO A 109 0.65 -2.34 1.19
C PRO A 109 1.26 -1.12 1.88
N VAL A 110 0.47 -0.51 2.75
CA VAL A 110 0.86 0.52 3.72
C VAL A 110 0.33 0.10 5.09
N LEU A 111 1.11 0.31 6.13
CA LEU A 111 0.72 0.01 7.51
C LEU A 111 0.59 1.30 8.32
N ILE A 112 -0.47 1.36 9.13
CA ILE A 112 -0.70 2.43 10.10
C ILE A 112 -0.77 1.78 11.48
N ASP A 113 0.22 2.05 12.31
CA ASP A 113 0.30 1.57 13.69
C ASP A 113 -0.22 2.63 14.65
N VAL A 114 -1.28 2.31 15.41
CA VAL A 114 -2.06 3.28 16.16
C VAL A 114 -2.01 2.95 17.65
N PRO A 115 -1.23 3.70 18.45
CA PRO A 115 -1.22 3.56 19.91
C PRO A 115 -2.59 3.79 20.55
N ILE A 116 -2.87 3.09 21.65
CA ILE A 116 -4.17 3.15 22.36
C ILE A 116 -4.52 4.58 22.75
N ASP A 117 -3.59 5.33 23.33
CA ASP A 117 -3.79 6.72 23.72
C ASP A 117 -4.12 7.64 22.53
N MET A 118 -3.66 7.31 21.32
CA MET A 118 -4.05 8.01 20.09
C MET A 118 -5.46 7.63 19.63
N GLN A 119 -5.90 6.39 19.90
CA GLN A 119 -7.26 5.93 19.56
C GLN A 119 -8.32 6.54 20.49
N GLU A 120 -7.96 6.84 21.76
CA GLU A 120 -8.84 7.37 22.79
C GLU A 120 -8.88 8.91 22.80
N ALA A 121 -7.95 9.56 22.10
CA ALA A 121 -7.85 11.02 22.08
C ALA A 121 -9.01 11.68 21.31
N GLU A 122 -9.57 12.72 21.86
CA GLU A 122 -10.53 13.59 21.17
C GLU A 122 -9.79 14.63 20.33
N ILE A 123 -10.20 14.81 19.09
CA ILE A 123 -9.60 15.77 18.15
C ILE A 123 -10.67 16.59 17.42
N ASP A 124 -10.32 17.79 17.03
CA ASP A 124 -11.10 18.56 16.05
C ASP A 124 -10.87 17.95 14.66
N PHE A 125 -11.84 17.17 14.18
CA PHE A 125 -11.70 16.43 12.95
C PHE A 125 -11.70 17.34 11.71
N SER A 126 -10.61 17.30 10.95
CA SER A 126 -10.52 17.93 9.63
C SER A 126 -9.85 16.96 8.65
N TYR A 127 -10.60 16.55 7.61
CA TYR A 127 -10.03 15.65 6.58
C TYR A 127 -9.41 16.48 5.45
N PRO A 128 -8.12 16.30 5.12
CA PRO A 128 -7.45 17.11 4.12
C PRO A 128 -8.09 16.94 2.74
N GLU A 129 -8.23 18.02 1.98
CA GLU A 129 -8.74 17.94 0.60
C GLU A 129 -7.70 17.33 -0.35
N GLU A 130 -6.43 17.67 -0.16
CA GLU A 130 -5.32 17.23 -1.02
C GLU A 130 -4.28 16.44 -0.25
N VAL A 131 -3.51 15.63 -1.00
CA VAL A 131 -2.34 14.91 -0.48
C VAL A 131 -1.07 15.58 -0.98
N ASN A 132 -0.22 16.02 -0.04
CA ASN A 132 1.08 16.60 -0.35
C ASN A 132 2.19 15.92 0.46
N ILE A 133 2.78 14.87 -0.11
CA ILE A 133 3.86 14.11 0.53
C ILE A 133 5.19 14.53 -0.08
N ARG A 134 6.08 15.09 0.77
CA ARG A 134 7.42 15.45 0.35
C ARG A 134 8.19 14.22 -0.14
N GLY A 135 8.67 14.27 -1.39
CA GLY A 135 9.47 13.19 -1.97
C GLY A 135 8.68 12.03 -2.57
N TYR A 136 7.34 11.97 -2.41
CA TYR A 136 6.51 10.97 -3.06
C TYR A 136 5.73 11.59 -4.23
N LYS A 137 6.32 11.50 -5.42
CA LYS A 137 5.73 12.01 -6.68
C LYS A 137 5.85 10.93 -7.75
N PRO A 138 4.96 9.95 -7.79
CA PRO A 138 5.02 8.86 -8.77
C PRO A 138 4.91 9.41 -10.19
N THR A 139 5.81 8.94 -11.08
CA THR A 139 5.81 9.32 -12.50
C THR A 139 4.66 8.59 -13.19
N ILE A 140 3.76 9.34 -13.80
CA ILE A 140 2.60 8.83 -14.56
C ILE A 140 2.78 8.95 -16.09
N ASN A 141 3.71 9.76 -16.55
CA ASN A 141 3.98 9.98 -17.97
C ASN A 141 5.28 9.29 -18.40
N GLY A 142 5.24 8.57 -19.52
CA GLY A 142 6.42 7.95 -20.10
C GLY A 142 7.37 8.98 -20.73
N ASN A 143 8.66 8.64 -20.82
CA ASN A 143 9.65 9.48 -21.49
C ASN A 143 9.48 9.41 -23.01
N LEU A 144 9.12 10.52 -23.66
CA LEU A 144 8.82 10.61 -25.08
C LEU A 144 9.99 10.16 -25.98
N LYS A 145 11.24 10.39 -25.57
CA LYS A 145 12.42 9.93 -26.37
C LYS A 145 12.53 8.41 -26.35
N GLN A 146 12.29 7.80 -25.16
CA GLN A 146 12.30 6.35 -25.02
C GLN A 146 11.12 5.72 -25.77
N LEU A 147 9.92 6.29 -25.69
CA LEU A 147 8.74 5.83 -26.42
C LEU A 147 8.99 5.83 -27.93
N LYS A 148 9.55 6.91 -28.50
CA LYS A 148 9.92 6.97 -29.91
C LYS A 148 10.94 5.89 -30.31
N LYS A 149 11.90 5.57 -29.43
CA LYS A 149 12.86 4.48 -29.66
C LYS A 149 12.18 3.12 -29.65
N VAL A 150 11.28 2.87 -28.70
CA VAL A 150 10.49 1.62 -28.62
C VAL A 150 9.67 1.42 -29.89
N VAL A 151 8.92 2.43 -30.34
CA VAL A 151 8.12 2.34 -31.57
C VAL A 151 9.00 2.00 -32.79
N LYS A 152 10.15 2.67 -32.94
CA LYS A 152 11.10 2.33 -34.04
C LYS A 152 11.62 0.91 -33.95
N THR A 153 11.91 0.41 -32.75
CA THR A 153 12.41 -0.95 -32.53
C THR A 153 11.34 -1.98 -32.89
N ILE A 154 10.10 -1.76 -32.48
CA ILE A 154 8.97 -2.65 -32.82
C ILE A 154 8.74 -2.67 -34.34
N ALA A 155 8.70 -1.49 -34.97
CA ALA A 155 8.47 -1.39 -36.41
C ALA A 155 9.59 -2.03 -37.28
N ALA A 156 10.80 -2.13 -36.75
CA ALA A 156 11.93 -2.76 -37.43
C ALA A 156 12.05 -4.28 -37.15
N ALA A 157 11.27 -4.82 -36.24
CA ALA A 157 11.35 -6.22 -35.86
C ALA A 157 10.57 -7.11 -36.82
N GLU A 158 11.16 -8.19 -37.25
CA GLU A 158 10.51 -9.18 -38.14
C GLU A 158 9.51 -10.06 -37.34
N ARG A 159 9.81 -10.37 -36.11
CA ARG A 159 9.00 -11.28 -35.26
C ARG A 159 8.93 -10.72 -33.82
N PRO A 160 8.23 -9.61 -33.59
CA PRO A 160 8.14 -9.01 -32.25
C PRO A 160 7.34 -9.91 -31.30
N LEU A 161 7.79 -10.03 -30.04
CA LEU A 161 7.05 -10.64 -28.94
C LEU A 161 6.76 -9.56 -27.89
N ILE A 162 5.48 -9.37 -27.55
CA ILE A 162 5.06 -8.44 -26.52
C ILE A 162 4.70 -9.21 -25.25
N CYS A 163 5.46 -9.00 -24.16
CA CYS A 163 5.18 -9.57 -22.87
C CYS A 163 4.44 -8.54 -21.99
N VAL A 164 3.21 -8.87 -21.58
CA VAL A 164 2.32 -7.98 -20.84
C VAL A 164 2.22 -8.44 -19.39
N GLY A 165 2.64 -7.58 -18.46
CA GLY A 165 2.59 -7.86 -17.01
C GLY A 165 1.39 -7.26 -16.30
N GLY A 166 1.30 -7.48 -14.97
CA GLY A 166 0.20 -7.02 -14.12
C GLY A 166 -0.01 -5.50 -14.12
N GLY A 167 1.03 -4.70 -14.38
CA GLY A 167 0.90 -3.25 -14.48
C GLY A 167 -0.03 -2.77 -15.59
N ALA A 168 -0.02 -3.44 -16.74
CA ALA A 168 -0.95 -3.12 -17.82
C ALA A 168 -2.41 -3.49 -17.45
N PHE A 169 -2.59 -4.59 -16.70
CA PHE A 169 -3.89 -4.98 -16.17
C PHE A 169 -4.42 -3.95 -15.17
N CYS A 170 -3.59 -3.56 -14.18
CA CYS A 170 -3.94 -2.54 -13.19
C CYS A 170 -4.27 -1.17 -13.84
N ALA A 171 -3.56 -0.82 -14.91
CA ALA A 171 -3.81 0.40 -15.68
C ALA A 171 -5.03 0.30 -16.62
N LYS A 172 -5.72 -0.86 -16.68
CA LYS A 172 -6.83 -1.14 -17.59
C LYS A 172 -6.47 -0.89 -19.07
N ALA A 173 -5.21 -1.19 -19.45
CA ALA A 173 -4.64 -0.90 -20.76
C ALA A 173 -4.85 -2.05 -21.79
N GLN A 174 -5.78 -2.97 -21.56
CA GLN A 174 -5.99 -4.15 -22.41
C GLN A 174 -6.32 -3.79 -23.87
N VAL A 175 -7.17 -2.76 -24.05
CA VAL A 175 -7.56 -2.26 -25.37
C VAL A 175 -6.36 -1.69 -26.11
N GLN A 176 -5.56 -0.86 -25.45
CA GLN A 176 -4.37 -0.24 -26.03
C GLN A 176 -3.28 -1.28 -26.37
N VAL A 177 -3.12 -2.31 -25.52
CA VAL A 177 -2.20 -3.41 -25.81
C VAL A 177 -2.67 -4.16 -27.07
N ARG A 178 -3.96 -4.46 -27.20
CA ARG A 178 -4.51 -5.11 -28.39
C ARG A 178 -4.26 -4.26 -29.64
N GLN A 179 -4.55 -2.98 -29.62
CA GLN A 179 -4.31 -2.04 -30.73
C GLN A 179 -2.83 -1.94 -31.11
N LEU A 180 -1.91 -2.12 -30.16
CA LEU A 180 -0.47 -2.14 -30.46
C LEU A 180 -0.04 -3.43 -31.17
N CYS A 181 -0.77 -4.54 -30.99
CA CYS A 181 -0.47 -5.83 -31.62
C CYS A 181 -1.07 -5.97 -33.02
N GLU A 182 -2.08 -5.20 -33.37
CA GLU A 182 -2.73 -5.11 -34.68
C GLU A 182 -1.96 -4.16 -35.60
#